data_0049bedeb6ebb7c87660ca5a3c521975
#
_entry.id   0049bedeb6ebb7c87660ca5a3c521975
#
_cell.length_a   1.000
_cell.length_b   1.000
_cell.length_c   1.000
_cell.angle_alpha   90.00
_cell.angle_beta   90.00
_cell.angle_gamma   90.00
#
_symmetry.space_group_name_H-M   'P 1'
#
loop_
_entity.id
_entity.type
_entity.pdbx_description
1 polymer ?
#
loop_
_entity_poly.entity_id
_entity_poly.type
_entity_poly.pdbx_seq_one_letter_code
_entity_poly.pdbx_strand_id
1 'polypeptide(L)'
;MLPTPSTSHVNYDHIYEPAEDSYLLLDTLSSEAESAFLKNRFPAHSDAPLVLEVGTGSGVVLAFATANAHHILGRSDVASLGIDINTFACSATTQTVKGAVKDSDGEKRGQFLDSVCGDLTTSLRPRSIDILIFNPPYVPTEELPAQWNDQSDYKSLSNMDRFDRDSHLLSLSYAGGADGMETTDRLLSQLADVLSDRGIAYILLCKQNKPEEVATRVRGWSVVGLWQAEIISSSGKSAGWEKLCILRVWRS
;
A
#
# COMPACT_ATOMS: atom_id res chain seq x y z
N MET A 1 21.38 0.59 1.86
CA MET A 1 19.97 0.81 2.26
C MET A 1 19.60 2.25 1.90
N LEU A 2 18.49 2.46 1.23
CA LEU A 2 17.98 3.80 0.92
C LEU A 2 17.40 4.45 2.20
N PRO A 3 17.41 5.78 2.33
CA PRO A 3 16.91 6.43 3.53
C PRO A 3 15.39 6.24 3.67
N THR A 4 14.95 5.91 4.88
CA THR A 4 13.53 5.84 5.23
C THR A 4 12.97 7.27 5.35
N PRO A 5 11.82 7.58 4.71
CA PRO A 5 11.16 8.88 4.87
C PRO A 5 10.81 9.19 6.32
N SER A 6 10.94 10.46 6.73
CA SER A 6 10.54 10.89 8.06
C SER A 6 9.02 10.98 8.18
N THR A 7 8.49 10.41 9.25
CA THR A 7 7.07 10.48 9.64
C THR A 7 6.87 11.18 10.96
N SER A 8 7.85 11.96 11.42
CA SER A 8 7.86 12.64 12.73
C SER A 8 6.73 13.67 12.93
N HIS A 9 6.07 14.10 11.87
CA HIS A 9 4.92 15.01 11.88
C HIS A 9 3.58 14.28 12.02
N VAL A 10 3.56 12.94 11.94
CA VAL A 10 2.33 12.13 11.97
C VAL A 10 1.84 11.98 13.40
N ASN A 11 0.54 12.19 13.60
CA ASN A 11 -0.12 11.84 14.86
C ASN A 11 -0.63 10.40 14.80
N TYR A 12 -0.03 9.54 15.60
CA TYR A 12 -0.34 8.12 15.66
C TYR A 12 -1.54 7.75 16.55
N ASP A 13 -2.25 8.71 17.11
CA ASP A 13 -3.47 8.44 17.87
C ASP A 13 -4.56 7.80 17.00
N HIS A 14 -4.54 8.07 15.69
CA HIS A 14 -5.54 7.59 14.72
C HIS A 14 -4.95 7.16 13.37
N ILE A 15 -3.64 6.99 13.30
CA ILE A 15 -2.91 6.48 12.12
C ILE A 15 -1.93 5.42 12.60
N TYR A 16 -1.83 4.31 11.87
CA TYR A 16 -0.89 3.24 12.17
C TYR A 16 0.57 3.73 12.11
N GLU A 17 1.34 3.44 13.15
CA GLU A 17 2.77 3.74 13.18
C GLU A 17 3.53 2.72 12.31
N PRO A 18 4.41 3.17 11.39
CA PRO A 18 5.21 2.26 10.58
C PRO A 18 5.98 1.26 11.42
N ALA A 19 5.84 -0.02 11.09
CA ALA A 19 6.47 -1.12 11.80
C ALA A 19 7.17 -2.07 10.81
N GLU A 20 7.45 -3.30 11.22
CA GLU A 20 8.16 -4.30 10.42
C GLU A 20 7.50 -4.59 9.06
N ASP A 21 6.18 -4.51 9.00
CA ASP A 21 5.37 -4.65 7.79
C ASP A 21 5.69 -3.58 6.76
N SER A 22 5.67 -2.31 7.19
CA SER A 22 6.03 -1.19 6.34
C SER A 22 7.48 -1.31 5.85
N TYR A 23 8.41 -1.62 6.74
CA TYR A 23 9.83 -1.77 6.39
C TYR A 23 10.09 -2.94 5.46
N LEU A 24 9.35 -4.06 5.59
CA LEU A 24 9.45 -5.18 4.65
C LEU A 24 9.07 -4.77 3.22
N LEU A 25 8.08 -3.89 3.06
CA LEU A 25 7.72 -3.31 1.75
C LEU A 25 8.86 -2.45 1.20
N LEU A 26 9.45 -1.57 2.02
CA LEU A 26 10.58 -0.73 1.60
C LEU A 26 11.76 -1.59 1.12
N ASP A 27 12.14 -2.59 1.91
CA ASP A 27 13.24 -3.50 1.59
C ASP A 27 12.96 -4.31 0.32
N THR A 28 11.73 -4.79 0.17
CA THR A 28 11.31 -5.55 -1.02
C THR A 28 11.40 -4.68 -2.28
N LEU A 29 10.80 -3.49 -2.28
CA LEU A 29 10.79 -2.59 -3.44
C LEU A 29 12.19 -2.11 -3.83
N SER A 30 13.11 -1.98 -2.88
CA SER A 30 14.49 -1.54 -3.12
C SER A 30 15.49 -2.68 -3.32
N SER A 31 15.05 -3.95 -3.25
CA SER A 31 15.92 -5.10 -3.50
C SER A 31 16.43 -5.12 -4.94
N GLU A 32 17.63 -5.65 -5.16
CA GLU A 32 18.21 -5.75 -6.51
C GLU A 32 17.35 -6.59 -7.45
N ALA A 33 16.81 -7.70 -6.94
CA ALA A 33 15.96 -8.61 -7.72
C ALA A 33 14.67 -7.92 -8.18
N GLU A 34 14.00 -7.20 -7.27
CA GLU A 34 12.74 -6.54 -7.59
C GLU A 34 12.96 -5.29 -8.45
N SER A 35 14.00 -4.54 -8.18
CA SER A 35 14.41 -3.42 -9.03
C SER A 35 14.73 -3.88 -10.47
N ALA A 36 15.40 -5.01 -10.65
CA ALA A 36 15.67 -5.59 -11.98
C ALA A 36 14.35 -6.00 -12.68
N PHE A 37 13.42 -6.63 -11.94
CA PHE A 37 12.11 -7.01 -12.46
C PHE A 37 11.30 -5.79 -12.91
N LEU A 38 11.24 -4.74 -12.09
CA LEU A 38 10.51 -3.51 -12.37
C LEU A 38 11.10 -2.74 -13.57
N LYS A 39 12.43 -2.61 -13.65
CA LYS A 39 13.11 -1.97 -14.77
C LYS A 39 12.85 -2.67 -16.11
N ASN A 40 12.78 -4.01 -16.08
CA ASN A 40 12.44 -4.78 -17.27
C ASN A 40 10.96 -4.63 -17.66
N ARG A 41 10.07 -4.53 -16.69
CA ARG A 41 8.62 -4.40 -16.91
C ARG A 41 8.21 -2.99 -17.36
N PHE A 42 8.91 -1.97 -16.87
CA PHE A 42 8.64 -0.55 -17.16
C PHE A 42 9.88 0.15 -17.76
N PRO A 43 10.35 -0.30 -18.95
CA PRO A 43 11.55 0.26 -19.54
C PRO A 43 11.36 1.75 -19.87
N ALA A 44 12.46 2.52 -19.86
CA ALA A 44 12.44 4.00 -19.99
C ALA A 44 11.75 4.52 -21.27
N HIS A 45 11.64 3.70 -22.31
CA HIS A 45 10.97 4.06 -23.57
C HIS A 45 9.45 3.74 -23.58
N SER A 46 8.92 3.12 -22.52
CA SER A 46 7.48 2.87 -22.36
C SER A 46 6.78 4.05 -21.71
N ASP A 47 5.45 4.06 -21.71
CA ASP A 47 4.65 5.06 -21.01
C ASP A 47 5.05 5.17 -19.53
N ALA A 48 4.94 6.40 -18.98
CA ALA A 48 5.23 6.66 -17.58
C ALA A 48 4.32 5.85 -16.65
N PRO A 49 4.88 5.08 -15.69
CA PRO A 49 4.05 4.26 -14.81
C PRO A 49 3.37 5.09 -13.72
N LEU A 50 2.17 4.67 -13.35
CA LEU A 50 1.43 5.18 -12.20
C LEU A 50 1.52 4.19 -11.04
N VAL A 51 2.12 4.66 -9.94
CA VAL A 51 2.19 3.95 -8.65
C VAL A 51 1.03 4.37 -7.77
N LEU A 52 0.31 3.40 -7.24
CA LEU A 52 -0.76 3.59 -6.27
C LEU A 52 -0.41 2.88 -4.97
N GLU A 53 -0.52 3.58 -3.85
CA GLU A 53 -0.63 2.92 -2.55
C GLU A 53 -2.06 3.02 -2.04
N VAL A 54 -2.65 1.88 -1.66
CA VAL A 54 -3.96 1.76 -1.02
C VAL A 54 -3.75 1.56 0.48
N GLY A 55 -4.52 2.30 1.32
CA GLY A 55 -4.33 2.28 2.77
C GLY A 55 -2.98 2.89 3.17
N THR A 56 -2.75 4.13 2.79
CA THR A 56 -1.43 4.78 2.88
C THR A 56 -0.95 5.03 4.31
N GLY A 57 -1.85 5.12 5.29
CA GLY A 57 -1.53 5.39 6.68
C GLY A 57 -0.62 6.62 6.86
N SER A 58 0.60 6.41 7.34
CA SER A 58 1.60 7.48 7.49
C SER A 58 2.18 7.99 6.16
N GLY A 59 1.97 7.25 5.06
CA GLY A 59 2.52 7.54 3.73
C GLY A 59 3.99 7.16 3.55
N VAL A 60 4.59 6.42 4.48
CA VAL A 60 6.03 6.07 4.44
C VAL A 60 6.41 5.27 3.22
N VAL A 61 5.56 4.32 2.78
CA VAL A 61 5.86 3.44 1.63
C VAL A 61 5.74 4.21 0.32
N LEU A 62 4.66 4.98 0.14
CA LEU A 62 4.50 5.83 -1.06
C LEU A 62 5.60 6.89 -1.16
N ALA A 63 5.95 7.50 -0.04
CA ALA A 63 7.03 8.48 0.03
C ALA A 63 8.38 7.86 -0.37
N PHE A 64 8.67 6.66 0.14
CA PHE A 64 9.87 5.92 -0.22
C PHE A 64 9.91 5.58 -1.71
N ALA A 65 8.82 5.03 -2.26
CA ALA A 65 8.72 4.67 -3.67
C ALA A 65 8.87 5.90 -4.58
N THR A 66 8.23 7.02 -4.20
CA THR A 66 8.28 8.27 -4.97
C THR A 66 9.67 8.91 -4.93
N ALA A 67 10.26 9.04 -3.74
CA ALA A 67 11.58 9.67 -3.57
C ALA A 67 12.70 8.86 -4.24
N ASN A 68 12.55 7.54 -4.34
CA ASN A 68 13.55 6.63 -4.87
C ASN A 68 13.17 6.02 -6.24
N ALA A 69 12.28 6.67 -7.01
CA ALA A 69 11.73 6.15 -8.26
C ALA A 69 12.82 5.70 -9.25
N HIS A 70 13.89 6.49 -9.41
CA HIS A 70 14.98 6.13 -10.30
C HIS A 70 15.76 4.89 -9.84
N HIS A 71 15.95 4.72 -8.54
CA HIS A 71 16.62 3.54 -8.01
C HIS A 71 15.77 2.28 -8.24
N ILE A 72 14.48 2.36 -7.91
CA ILE A 72 13.53 1.25 -7.95
C ILE A 72 13.17 0.87 -9.41
N LEU A 73 12.83 1.87 -10.23
CA LEU A 73 12.26 1.68 -11.57
C LEU A 73 13.23 2.03 -12.72
N GLY A 74 14.43 2.57 -12.42
CA GLY A 74 15.39 3.00 -13.43
C GLY A 74 14.97 4.27 -14.20
N ARG A 75 13.93 4.96 -13.77
CA ARG A 75 13.33 6.13 -14.41
C ARG A 75 12.73 7.09 -13.39
N SER A 76 12.60 8.37 -13.74
CA SER A 76 12.08 9.43 -12.86
C SER A 76 10.73 9.97 -13.29
N ASP A 77 10.28 9.66 -14.51
CA ASP A 77 8.95 10.03 -15.03
C ASP A 77 7.87 9.06 -14.50
N VAL A 78 7.83 8.91 -13.18
CA VAL A 78 6.91 8.04 -12.43
C VAL A 78 5.92 8.92 -11.68
N ALA A 79 4.63 8.71 -11.88
CA ALA A 79 3.60 9.36 -11.08
C ALA A 79 3.21 8.49 -9.88
N SER A 80 2.88 9.10 -8.74
CA SER A 80 2.41 8.39 -7.55
C SER A 80 1.15 9.01 -6.97
N LEU A 81 0.25 8.17 -6.48
CA LEU A 81 -1.05 8.51 -5.90
C LEU A 81 -1.28 7.69 -4.65
N GLY A 82 -1.83 8.30 -3.60
CA GLY A 82 -2.27 7.60 -2.40
C GLY A 82 -3.78 7.54 -2.31
N ILE A 83 -4.33 6.44 -1.77
CA ILE A 83 -5.74 6.35 -1.38
C ILE A 83 -5.83 5.78 0.03
N ASP A 84 -6.62 6.44 0.87
CA ASP A 84 -6.94 5.95 2.22
C ASP A 84 -8.39 6.30 2.56
N ILE A 85 -9.03 5.44 3.35
CA ILE A 85 -10.38 5.72 3.86
C ILE A 85 -10.35 6.77 4.99
N ASN A 86 -9.19 6.90 5.65
CA ASN A 86 -8.94 7.83 6.73
C ASN A 86 -8.40 9.15 6.19
N THR A 87 -9.16 10.24 6.33
CA THR A 87 -8.76 11.58 5.86
C THR A 87 -7.50 12.13 6.56
N PHE A 88 -7.24 11.73 7.82
CA PHE A 88 -6.00 12.07 8.52
C PHE A 88 -4.79 11.38 7.87
N ALA A 89 -4.96 10.12 7.46
CA ALA A 89 -3.93 9.39 6.72
C ALA A 89 -3.64 10.04 5.36
N CYS A 90 -4.67 10.48 4.62
CA CYS A 90 -4.46 11.23 3.37
C CYS A 90 -3.64 12.51 3.59
N SER A 91 -3.94 13.26 4.66
CA SER A 91 -3.20 14.48 5.01
C SER A 91 -1.76 14.17 5.43
N ALA A 92 -1.55 13.14 6.26
CA ALA A 92 -0.22 12.68 6.70
C ALA A 92 0.62 12.23 5.49
N THR A 93 0.04 11.39 4.62
CA THR A 93 0.69 10.92 3.38
C THR A 93 1.16 12.08 2.50
N THR A 94 0.29 13.07 2.29
CA THR A 94 0.66 14.26 1.51
C THR A 94 1.88 14.98 2.09
N GLN A 95 1.97 15.11 3.41
CA GLN A 95 3.10 15.75 4.09
C GLN A 95 4.35 14.88 4.01
N THR A 96 4.23 13.57 4.28
CA THR A 96 5.35 12.61 4.24
C THR A 96 5.97 12.57 2.84
N VAL A 97 5.14 12.42 1.80
CA VAL A 97 5.65 12.35 0.42
C VAL A 97 6.31 13.67 0.00
N LYS A 98 5.67 14.82 0.27
CA LYS A 98 6.27 16.14 -0.06
C LYS A 98 7.59 16.37 0.67
N GLY A 99 7.70 15.93 1.93
CA GLY A 99 8.95 15.98 2.70
C GLY A 99 10.04 15.14 2.05
N ALA A 100 9.78 13.85 1.80
CA ALA A 100 10.73 12.93 1.20
C ALA A 100 11.19 13.36 -0.21
N VAL A 101 10.25 13.86 -1.02
CA VAL A 101 10.53 14.39 -2.37
C VAL A 101 11.40 15.64 -2.31
N LYS A 102 11.21 16.52 -1.32
CA LYS A 102 12.05 17.70 -1.12
C LYS A 102 13.47 17.34 -0.71
N ASP A 103 13.63 16.31 0.13
CA ASP A 103 14.92 15.90 0.66
C ASP A 103 15.70 14.98 -0.29
N SER A 104 15.06 14.49 -1.35
CA SER A 104 15.67 13.63 -2.36
C SER A 104 16.35 14.44 -3.49
N ASP A 105 17.24 13.75 -4.24
CA ASP A 105 17.82 14.28 -5.48
C ASP A 105 16.72 14.52 -6.52
N GLY A 106 16.54 15.77 -6.94
CA GLY A 106 15.45 16.19 -7.82
C GLY A 106 15.38 15.48 -9.17
N GLU A 107 16.50 14.98 -9.68
CA GLU A 107 16.57 14.24 -10.96
C GLU A 107 16.22 12.75 -10.82
N LYS A 108 16.18 12.23 -9.59
CA LYS A 108 16.02 10.80 -9.30
C LYS A 108 14.68 10.43 -8.70
N ARG A 109 13.83 11.40 -8.43
CA ARG A 109 12.51 11.22 -7.80
C ARG A 109 11.39 11.16 -8.83
N GLY A 110 10.28 10.48 -8.45
CA GLY A 110 9.01 10.55 -9.17
C GLY A 110 8.22 11.82 -8.84
N GLN A 111 7.04 11.91 -9.43
CA GLN A 111 6.10 13.00 -9.23
C GLN A 111 4.92 12.53 -8.36
N PHE A 112 4.74 13.12 -7.21
CA PHE A 112 3.57 12.91 -6.38
C PHE A 112 2.38 13.72 -6.95
N LEU A 113 1.27 13.04 -7.20
CA LEU A 113 0.03 13.67 -7.66
C LEU A 113 -0.77 14.20 -6.47
N ASP A 114 -1.25 13.28 -5.62
CA ASP A 114 -2.00 13.63 -4.42
C ASP A 114 -2.24 12.38 -3.54
N SER A 115 -2.89 12.58 -2.37
CA SER A 115 -3.51 11.52 -1.59
C SER A 115 -4.99 11.84 -1.42
N VAL A 116 -5.86 10.90 -1.82
CA VAL A 116 -7.31 11.10 -1.88
C VAL A 116 -8.04 10.17 -0.92
N CYS A 117 -9.14 10.66 -0.35
CA CYS A 117 -10.00 9.84 0.49
C CYS A 117 -10.86 8.93 -0.39
N GLY A 118 -10.77 7.61 -0.15
CA GLY A 118 -11.52 6.62 -0.93
C GLY A 118 -11.44 5.21 -0.35
N ASP A 119 -12.38 4.37 -0.77
CA ASP A 119 -12.43 2.97 -0.36
C ASP A 119 -11.79 2.08 -1.42
N LEU A 120 -10.58 1.58 -1.11
CA LEU A 120 -9.76 0.75 -1.98
C LEU A 120 -9.57 1.41 -3.37
N THR A 121 -9.94 0.72 -4.45
CA THR A 121 -9.76 1.22 -5.83
C THR A 121 -11.08 1.66 -6.50
N THR A 122 -12.17 1.75 -5.75
CA THR A 122 -13.53 1.99 -6.28
C THR A 122 -13.70 3.30 -7.04
N SER A 123 -12.89 4.32 -6.73
CA SER A 123 -12.92 5.63 -7.39
C SER A 123 -12.00 5.74 -8.62
N LEU A 124 -11.26 4.68 -8.95
CA LEU A 124 -10.28 4.71 -10.01
C LEU A 124 -10.84 4.20 -11.34
N ARG A 125 -10.24 4.68 -12.42
CA ARG A 125 -10.57 4.18 -13.76
C ARG A 125 -10.04 2.75 -13.93
N PRO A 126 -10.78 1.89 -14.63
CA PRO A 126 -10.25 0.58 -15.00
C PRO A 126 -8.94 0.68 -15.78
N ARG A 127 -8.05 -0.28 -15.56
CA ARG A 127 -6.78 -0.47 -16.28
C ARG A 127 -5.83 0.74 -16.22
N SER A 128 -5.90 1.52 -15.14
CA SER A 128 -5.12 2.74 -15.00
C SER A 128 -3.89 2.63 -14.09
N ILE A 129 -3.76 1.55 -13.31
CA ILE A 129 -2.70 1.41 -12.33
C ILE A 129 -1.64 0.44 -12.82
N ASP A 130 -0.38 0.89 -12.83
CA ASP A 130 0.77 0.08 -13.23
C ASP A 130 1.42 -0.62 -12.05
N ILE A 131 1.52 0.04 -10.90
CA ILE A 131 2.08 -0.55 -9.68
C ILE A 131 1.14 -0.23 -8.53
N LEU A 132 0.56 -1.26 -7.92
CA LEU A 132 -0.27 -1.14 -6.74
C LEU A 132 0.47 -1.70 -5.54
N ILE A 133 0.50 -0.93 -4.44
CA ILE A 133 1.10 -1.34 -3.17
C ILE A 133 -0.02 -1.36 -2.12
N PHE A 134 -0.08 -2.42 -1.34
CA PHE A 134 -1.09 -2.56 -0.30
C PHE A 134 -0.53 -3.27 0.94
N ASN A 135 -0.49 -2.53 2.03
CA ASN A 135 -0.33 -3.06 3.38
C ASN A 135 -1.72 -3.12 4.02
N PRO A 136 -2.46 -4.23 3.90
CA PRO A 136 -3.83 -4.34 4.39
C PRO A 136 -3.93 -4.36 5.91
N PRO A 137 -5.11 -4.11 6.48
CA PRO A 137 -5.43 -4.63 7.79
C PRO A 137 -5.50 -6.17 7.72
N TYR A 138 -4.48 -6.86 8.25
CA TYR A 138 -4.27 -8.29 8.06
C TYR A 138 -4.49 -9.14 9.34
N VAL A 139 -4.74 -8.50 10.49
CA VAL A 139 -4.94 -9.21 11.75
C VAL A 139 -6.34 -9.84 11.78
N PRO A 140 -6.47 -11.17 12.04
CA PRO A 140 -7.76 -11.80 12.19
C PRO A 140 -8.55 -11.20 13.34
N THR A 141 -9.80 -10.83 13.09
CA THR A 141 -10.75 -10.31 14.07
C THR A 141 -12.11 -10.98 13.90
N GLU A 142 -12.96 -10.96 14.92
CA GLU A 142 -14.31 -11.54 14.83
C GLU A 142 -15.17 -10.82 13.78
N GLU A 143 -15.03 -9.50 13.71
CA GLU A 143 -15.78 -8.65 12.78
C GLU A 143 -14.88 -7.52 12.27
N LEU A 144 -15.21 -6.97 11.10
CA LEU A 144 -14.64 -5.71 10.65
C LEU A 144 -15.25 -4.56 11.45
N PRO A 145 -14.47 -3.48 11.71
CA PRO A 145 -15.01 -2.28 12.31
C PRO A 145 -16.18 -1.75 11.47
N ALA A 146 -17.29 -1.40 12.13
CA ALA A 146 -18.45 -0.83 11.45
C ALA A 146 -18.08 0.47 10.73
N GLN A 147 -18.82 0.82 9.66
CA GLN A 147 -18.59 2.11 9.01
C GLN A 147 -18.93 3.25 9.98
N TRP A 148 -18.00 4.19 10.12
CA TRP A 148 -18.24 5.39 10.91
C TRP A 148 -19.15 6.35 10.12
N ASN A 149 -20.38 6.51 10.57
CA ASN A 149 -21.39 7.32 9.87
C ASN A 149 -21.50 8.75 10.39
N ASP A 150 -20.73 9.11 11.45
CA ASP A 150 -20.77 10.46 11.99
C ASP A 150 -19.91 11.41 11.14
N GLN A 151 -20.57 12.37 10.50
CA GLN A 151 -19.95 13.42 9.69
C GLN A 151 -19.65 14.69 10.50
N SER A 152 -19.74 14.66 11.81
CA SER A 152 -19.45 15.80 12.68
C SER A 152 -18.01 16.28 12.46
N ASP A 153 -17.82 17.61 12.49
CA ASP A 153 -16.48 18.18 12.45
C ASP A 153 -15.68 17.68 13.68
N TYR A 154 -14.54 17.04 13.44
CA TYR A 154 -13.68 16.49 14.47
C TYR A 154 -13.37 17.51 15.59
N LYS A 155 -13.22 18.79 15.23
CA LYS A 155 -12.93 19.86 16.18
C LYS A 155 -14.11 20.17 17.11
N SER A 156 -15.33 19.83 16.71
CA SER A 156 -16.55 20.06 17.49
C SER A 156 -16.91 18.92 18.44
N LEU A 157 -16.24 17.76 18.30
CA LEU A 157 -16.50 16.58 19.12
C LEU A 157 -16.05 16.78 20.57
N SER A 158 -16.75 16.13 21.51
CA SER A 158 -16.29 15.99 22.89
C SER A 158 -15.00 15.15 22.97
N ASN A 159 -14.28 15.21 24.08
CA ASN A 159 -13.08 14.39 24.26
C ASN A 159 -13.38 12.89 24.20
N MET A 160 -14.55 12.45 24.67
CA MET A 160 -14.97 11.05 24.61
C MET A 160 -15.23 10.64 23.15
N ASP A 161 -16.01 11.43 22.41
CA ASP A 161 -16.34 11.14 21.00
C ASP A 161 -15.08 11.13 20.11
N ARG A 162 -14.11 12.01 20.40
CA ARG A 162 -12.79 11.98 19.72
C ARG A 162 -12.05 10.70 20.00
N PHE A 163 -11.97 10.28 21.25
CA PHE A 163 -11.31 9.03 21.63
C PHE A 163 -11.94 7.83 20.95
N ASP A 164 -13.29 7.75 20.92
CA ASP A 164 -14.01 6.67 20.26
C ASP A 164 -13.76 6.68 18.75
N ARG A 165 -13.75 7.86 18.12
CA ARG A 165 -13.44 8.02 16.69
C ARG A 165 -11.99 7.64 16.37
N ASP A 166 -11.03 8.09 17.16
CA ASP A 166 -9.60 7.79 16.97
C ASP A 166 -9.34 6.29 17.14
N SER A 167 -9.93 5.67 18.17
CA SER A 167 -9.86 4.22 18.40
C SER A 167 -10.48 3.44 17.23
N HIS A 168 -11.59 3.91 16.68
CA HIS A 168 -12.21 3.31 15.51
C HIS A 168 -11.31 3.44 14.27
N LEU A 169 -10.77 4.63 13.99
CA LEU A 169 -9.86 4.85 12.85
C LEU A 169 -8.61 3.97 12.96
N LEU A 170 -8.06 3.83 14.16
CA LEU A 170 -6.93 2.95 14.39
C LEU A 170 -7.31 1.48 14.17
N SER A 171 -8.52 1.06 14.58
CA SER A 171 -8.98 -0.31 14.35
C SER A 171 -9.08 -0.68 12.87
N LEU A 172 -9.45 0.26 12.00
CA LEU A 172 -9.48 0.08 10.54
C LEU A 172 -8.09 -0.26 9.96
N SER A 173 -7.01 0.11 10.64
CA SER A 173 -5.65 -0.11 10.14
C SER A 173 -5.12 -1.51 10.38
N TYR A 174 -5.70 -2.28 11.31
CA TYR A 174 -5.22 -3.64 11.63
C TYR A 174 -6.29 -4.73 11.53
N ALA A 175 -7.57 -4.40 11.75
CA ALA A 175 -8.65 -5.38 11.80
C ALA A 175 -9.02 -5.90 10.41
N GLY A 176 -8.63 -7.13 10.11
CA GLY A 176 -8.81 -7.75 8.80
C GLY A 176 -10.02 -8.68 8.68
N GLY A 177 -10.85 -8.82 9.74
CA GLY A 177 -12.00 -9.72 9.74
C GLY A 177 -11.62 -11.21 9.74
N ALA A 178 -12.47 -12.03 9.15
CA ALA A 178 -12.27 -13.47 9.09
C ALA A 178 -10.93 -13.83 8.40
N ASP A 179 -10.12 -14.64 9.08
CA ASP A 179 -8.75 -15.00 8.65
C ASP A 179 -7.84 -13.78 8.39
N GLY A 180 -8.24 -12.54 8.75
CA GLY A 180 -7.54 -11.30 8.42
C GLY A 180 -7.61 -10.94 6.93
N MET A 181 -8.58 -11.45 6.19
CA MET A 181 -8.59 -11.40 4.73
C MET A 181 -9.73 -10.60 4.10
N GLU A 182 -10.72 -10.17 4.88
CA GLU A 182 -11.93 -9.57 4.28
C GLU A 182 -11.62 -8.32 3.45
N THR A 183 -10.80 -7.41 3.96
CA THR A 183 -10.37 -6.22 3.21
C THR A 183 -9.45 -6.59 2.05
N THR A 184 -8.54 -7.54 2.26
CA THR A 184 -7.64 -8.02 1.20
C THR A 184 -8.42 -8.70 0.08
N ASP A 185 -9.42 -9.52 0.39
CA ASP A 185 -10.25 -10.19 -0.62
C ASP A 185 -11.09 -9.19 -1.44
N ARG A 186 -11.56 -8.12 -0.81
CA ARG A 186 -12.22 -7.02 -1.53
C ARG A 186 -11.26 -6.37 -2.55
N LEU A 187 -10.00 -6.10 -2.17
CA LEU A 187 -9.02 -5.56 -3.11
C LEU A 187 -8.68 -6.57 -4.21
N LEU A 188 -8.44 -7.83 -3.85
CA LEU A 188 -8.14 -8.89 -4.84
C LEU A 188 -9.21 -8.99 -5.91
N SER A 189 -10.49 -8.83 -5.55
CA SER A 189 -11.60 -8.83 -6.52
C SER A 189 -11.57 -7.65 -7.49
N GLN A 190 -10.91 -6.54 -7.14
CA GLN A 190 -10.81 -5.32 -7.94
C GLN A 190 -9.54 -5.29 -8.81
N LEU A 191 -8.52 -6.12 -8.51
CA LEU A 191 -7.21 -6.05 -9.20
C LEU A 191 -7.33 -6.26 -10.70
N ALA A 192 -8.16 -7.20 -11.13
CA ALA A 192 -8.33 -7.52 -12.56
C ALA A 192 -8.85 -6.33 -13.37
N ASP A 193 -9.63 -5.49 -12.72
CA ASP A 193 -10.24 -4.32 -13.34
C ASP A 193 -9.31 -3.10 -13.29
N VAL A 194 -8.63 -2.85 -12.17
CA VAL A 194 -7.87 -1.61 -11.95
C VAL A 194 -6.46 -1.66 -12.53
N LEU A 195 -5.80 -2.83 -12.51
CA LEU A 195 -4.45 -2.96 -13.03
C LEU A 195 -4.41 -2.84 -14.54
N SER A 196 -3.45 -2.09 -15.06
CA SER A 196 -3.13 -2.01 -16.49
C SER A 196 -2.67 -3.38 -17.02
N ASP A 197 -2.49 -3.50 -18.34
CA ASP A 197 -2.01 -4.75 -18.96
C ASP A 197 -0.63 -5.16 -18.48
N ARG A 198 0.20 -4.19 -18.12
CA ARG A 198 1.52 -4.40 -17.53
C ARG A 198 1.51 -4.27 -16.00
N GLY A 199 0.32 -4.15 -15.39
CA GLY A 199 0.14 -3.87 -13.99
C GLY A 199 0.67 -4.96 -13.06
N ILE A 200 1.13 -4.53 -11.88
CA ILE A 200 1.66 -5.37 -10.81
C ILE A 200 1.03 -4.91 -9.48
N ALA A 201 0.70 -5.85 -8.60
CA ALA A 201 0.33 -5.54 -7.23
C ALA A 201 1.30 -6.20 -6.23
N TYR A 202 1.69 -5.44 -5.21
CA TYR A 202 2.44 -5.90 -4.04
C TYR A 202 1.51 -5.88 -2.84
N ILE A 203 1.24 -7.05 -2.28
CA ILE A 203 0.29 -7.21 -1.17
C ILE A 203 1.03 -7.85 0.00
N LEU A 204 1.04 -7.17 1.14
CA LEU A 204 1.58 -7.73 2.37
C LEU A 204 0.57 -8.72 2.95
N LEU A 205 1.05 -9.87 3.39
CA LEU A 205 0.26 -10.90 4.06
C LEU A 205 1.04 -11.44 5.27
N CYS A 206 0.33 -11.86 6.30
CA CYS A 206 0.91 -12.65 7.37
C CYS A 206 0.60 -14.14 7.19
N LYS A 207 1.26 -15.00 7.96
CA LYS A 207 1.07 -16.46 7.90
C LYS A 207 -0.39 -16.88 8.06
N GLN A 208 -1.16 -16.18 8.91
CA GLN A 208 -2.57 -16.49 9.19
C GLN A 208 -3.47 -16.25 7.98
N ASN A 209 -3.07 -15.34 7.07
CA ASN A 209 -3.76 -15.06 5.82
C ASN A 209 -3.54 -16.17 4.76
N LYS A 210 -2.79 -17.24 5.06
CA LYS A 210 -2.52 -18.38 4.17
C LYS A 210 -1.98 -17.97 2.79
N PRO A 211 -0.82 -17.29 2.71
CA PRO A 211 -0.31 -16.66 1.48
C PRO A 211 -0.21 -17.60 0.27
N GLU A 212 0.15 -18.87 0.48
CA GLU A 212 0.25 -19.86 -0.62
C GLU A 212 -1.13 -20.22 -1.20
N GLU A 213 -2.18 -20.25 -0.37
CA GLU A 213 -3.55 -20.45 -0.84
C GLU A 213 -4.02 -19.23 -1.63
N VAL A 214 -3.71 -18.01 -1.18
CA VAL A 214 -3.99 -16.77 -1.89
C VAL A 214 -3.29 -16.76 -3.25
N ALA A 215 -1.99 -17.09 -3.30
CA ALA A 215 -1.23 -17.17 -4.54
C ALA A 215 -1.83 -18.19 -5.52
N THR A 216 -2.24 -19.35 -5.01
CA THR A 216 -2.87 -20.40 -5.82
C THR A 216 -4.22 -19.96 -6.39
N ARG A 217 -5.02 -19.27 -5.57
CA ARG A 217 -6.31 -18.70 -5.99
C ARG A 217 -6.13 -17.67 -7.10
N VAL A 218 -5.16 -16.77 -6.97
CA VAL A 218 -4.86 -15.74 -7.97
C VAL A 218 -4.41 -16.38 -9.29
N ARG A 219 -3.51 -17.37 -9.25
CA ARG A 219 -3.08 -18.09 -10.46
C ARG A 219 -4.22 -18.84 -11.16
N GLY A 220 -5.28 -19.17 -10.42
CA GLY A 220 -6.49 -19.81 -10.96
C GLY A 220 -7.52 -18.84 -11.53
N TRP A 221 -7.28 -17.54 -11.55
CA TRP A 221 -8.24 -16.60 -12.13
C TRP A 221 -8.39 -16.80 -13.63
N SER A 222 -9.65 -17.00 -14.06
CA SER A 222 -10.01 -17.20 -15.48
C SER A 222 -10.32 -15.89 -16.21
N VAL A 223 -10.11 -14.75 -15.58
CA VAL A 223 -10.33 -13.42 -16.16
C VAL A 223 -9.17 -13.09 -17.11
N VAL A 224 -9.45 -12.43 -18.21
CA VAL A 224 -8.55 -12.07 -19.33
C VAL A 224 -7.05 -12.00 -18.94
N GLY A 225 -6.25 -12.94 -19.48
CA GLY A 225 -4.80 -13.04 -19.24
C GLY A 225 -4.42 -14.19 -18.31
N LEU A 226 -3.16 -14.54 -18.33
CA LEU A 226 -2.58 -15.49 -17.40
C LEU A 226 -2.11 -14.72 -16.17
N TRP A 227 -2.76 -14.95 -15.03
CA TRP A 227 -2.36 -14.34 -13.78
C TRP A 227 -1.23 -15.12 -13.13
N GLN A 228 -0.26 -14.39 -12.63
CA GLN A 228 0.86 -14.90 -11.86
C GLN A 228 0.79 -14.35 -10.43
N ALA A 229 1.24 -15.16 -9.48
CA ALA A 229 1.36 -14.75 -8.09
C ALA A 229 2.54 -15.47 -7.44
N GLU A 230 3.42 -14.73 -6.78
CA GLU A 230 4.65 -15.24 -6.20
C GLU A 230 4.93 -14.55 -4.86
N ILE A 231 5.34 -15.32 -3.85
CA ILE A 231 5.86 -14.77 -2.60
C ILE A 231 7.33 -14.42 -2.83
N ILE A 232 7.64 -13.12 -2.91
CA ILE A 232 8.96 -12.62 -3.31
C ILE A 232 9.84 -12.20 -2.13
N SER A 233 9.26 -11.99 -0.96
CA SER A 233 9.98 -11.57 0.24
C SER A 233 9.25 -12.05 1.48
N SER A 234 10.00 -12.26 2.57
CA SER A 234 9.42 -12.60 3.87
C SER A 234 10.26 -12.05 5.02
N SER A 235 9.60 -11.67 6.12
CA SER A 235 10.29 -11.34 7.37
C SER A 235 11.05 -12.57 7.88
N GLY A 236 12.29 -12.36 8.33
CA GLY A 236 13.11 -13.42 8.93
C GLY A 236 12.49 -13.97 10.23
N LYS A 237 13.08 -15.06 10.77
CA LYS A 237 12.65 -15.68 12.05
C LYS A 237 12.69 -14.73 13.26
N SER A 238 13.24 -13.54 13.11
CA SER A 238 13.45 -12.54 14.18
C SER A 238 12.29 -11.54 14.34
N ALA A 239 11.34 -11.51 13.44
CA ALA A 239 10.21 -10.58 13.47
C ALA A 239 9.06 -11.21 14.25
N GLY A 240 9.08 -11.08 15.56
CA GLY A 240 7.98 -11.38 16.48
C GLY A 240 7.19 -12.68 16.22
N TRP A 241 5.89 -12.66 16.51
CA TRP A 241 4.96 -13.78 16.29
C TRP A 241 4.43 -13.86 14.85
N GLU A 242 4.56 -12.78 14.09
CA GLU A 242 4.01 -12.64 12.75
C GLU A 242 5.08 -12.89 11.70
N LYS A 243 4.90 -13.95 10.94
CA LYS A 243 5.70 -14.21 9.75
C LYS A 243 5.03 -13.48 8.59
N LEU A 244 5.58 -12.31 8.25
CA LEU A 244 5.12 -11.47 7.15
C LEU A 244 5.73 -11.90 5.82
N CYS A 245 5.02 -11.66 4.73
CA CYS A 245 5.54 -11.84 3.38
C CYS A 245 4.90 -10.87 2.40
N ILE A 246 5.56 -10.66 1.26
CA ILE A 246 5.05 -9.85 0.15
C ILE A 246 4.66 -10.78 -1.00
N LEU A 247 3.39 -10.76 -1.35
CA LEU A 247 2.85 -11.40 -2.53
C LEU A 247 2.89 -10.42 -3.70
N ARG A 248 3.60 -10.77 -4.77
CA ARG A 248 3.56 -10.06 -6.04
C ARG A 248 2.56 -10.72 -6.97
N VAL A 249 1.63 -9.94 -7.51
CA VAL A 249 0.56 -10.38 -8.43
C VAL A 249 0.68 -9.59 -9.73
N TRP A 250 0.65 -10.27 -10.89
CA TRP A 250 0.74 -9.59 -12.19
C TRP A 250 0.13 -10.43 -13.31
N ARG A 251 -0.07 -9.79 -14.46
CA ARG A 251 -0.40 -10.50 -15.72
C ARG A 251 0.88 -10.83 -16.48
N SER A 252 0.97 -12.06 -17.05
CA SER A 252 2.04 -12.48 -17.97
C SER A 252 1.71 -12.17 -19.41
#